data_16262b7a42e9dc24fed9fd4b2f8cabe4
#
_entry.id   16262b7a42e9dc24fed9fd4b2f8cabe4
#
_cell.length_a   1.000
_cell.length_b   1.000
_cell.length_c   1.000
_cell.angle_alpha   90.00
_cell.angle_beta   90.00
_cell.angle_gamma   90.00
#
_symmetry.space_group_name_H-M   'P 1'
#
loop_
_entity.id
_entity.type
_entity.pdbx_description
1 polymer ?
#
loop_
_entity_poly.entity_id
_entity_poly.type
_entity_poly.pdbx_seq_one_letter_code
_entity_poly.pdbx_strand_id
1 'polypeptide(L)'
;MAYTNIDKSKEHFETTTYTGGATDVSTLNFKPDFVWAKKRSGSENHGLFDAVRGATKTLSSNATSAESTRSGSLTSFDNDGWSMGGSDGIISASGSTYVGWAWKANGTGSANTDGSINSTVSANTTSGFSIVSYTGNGSTSQTVGHGLGASPSMVIIKNRDVSTEGWWTQHTSFASGTYYNRLNSTDSTGNSGGTNIFNGFPTSTVFNINDGNGVNKSGSDFIAYCFAEKTGFSKFASYTGTGVEEGTFVYTGFKPAFVMVKRTNTTSDWVICDSTRDTDNGVFKKLFPNLSQAE
;
A
#
# COMPACT_ATOMS: atom_id res chain seq x y z
N MET A 1 -25.36 9.31 -17.89
CA MET A 1 -24.71 9.19 -16.56
C MET A 1 -23.23 9.06 -16.79
N ALA A 2 -22.39 9.74 -16.01
CA ALA A 2 -20.95 9.58 -16.09
C ALA A 2 -20.56 8.14 -15.70
N TYR A 3 -19.61 7.56 -16.39
CA TYR A 3 -19.11 6.21 -16.13
C TYR A 3 -18.38 6.11 -14.76
N THR A 4 -17.77 7.20 -14.34
CA THR A 4 -17.06 7.34 -13.07
C THR A 4 -17.37 8.68 -12.42
N ASN A 5 -17.22 8.75 -11.10
CA ASN A 5 -17.28 10.00 -10.34
C ASN A 5 -15.90 10.68 -10.20
N ILE A 6 -14.87 10.11 -10.83
CA ILE A 6 -13.48 10.62 -10.79
C ILE A 6 -13.12 11.11 -12.19
N ASP A 7 -13.29 12.42 -12.44
CA ASP A 7 -12.99 13.02 -13.73
C ASP A 7 -11.49 13.18 -13.98
N LYS A 8 -10.70 13.31 -12.91
CA LYS A 8 -9.26 13.51 -12.97
C LYS A 8 -8.53 12.54 -12.02
N SER A 9 -8.21 11.36 -12.52
CA SER A 9 -7.52 10.31 -11.74
C SER A 9 -6.21 10.79 -11.11
N LYS A 10 -5.47 11.67 -11.79
CA LYS A 10 -4.22 12.27 -11.31
C LYS A 10 -4.36 13.21 -10.10
N GLU A 11 -5.57 13.59 -9.71
CA GLU A 11 -5.81 14.31 -8.46
C GLU A 11 -5.91 13.39 -7.23
N HIS A 12 -5.85 12.06 -7.44
CA HIS A 12 -6.01 11.06 -6.38
C HIS A 12 -4.87 10.05 -6.31
N PHE A 13 -4.27 9.73 -7.45
CA PHE A 13 -3.13 8.83 -7.57
C PHE A 13 -2.23 9.27 -8.73
N GLU A 14 -0.93 9.31 -8.50
CA GLU A 14 0.04 9.60 -9.56
C GLU A 14 1.35 8.84 -9.33
N THR A 15 2.00 8.45 -10.43
CA THR A 15 3.35 7.90 -10.43
C THR A 15 4.29 8.95 -10.96
N THR A 16 5.41 9.18 -10.28
CA THR A 16 6.47 10.07 -10.75
C THR A 16 7.83 9.40 -10.69
N THR A 17 8.72 9.75 -11.61
CA THR A 17 10.14 9.35 -11.58
C THR A 17 11.01 10.59 -11.37
N TYR A 18 12.06 10.44 -10.56
CA TYR A 18 12.94 11.55 -10.24
C TYR A 18 14.37 11.07 -9.99
N THR A 19 15.31 12.02 -9.97
CA THR A 19 16.71 11.79 -9.60
C THR A 19 16.96 12.31 -8.20
N GLY A 20 17.53 11.48 -7.34
CA GLY A 20 17.91 11.85 -5.98
C GLY A 20 19.01 12.91 -5.94
N GLY A 21 19.15 13.58 -4.79
CA GLY A 21 19.99 14.78 -4.60
C GLY A 21 19.19 16.07 -4.80
N ALA A 22 18.04 16.02 -5.44
CA ALA A 22 17.06 17.10 -5.36
C ALA A 22 16.38 17.09 -3.98
N THR A 23 16.00 18.26 -3.52
CA THR A 23 15.34 18.41 -2.23
C THR A 23 13.83 18.13 -2.30
N ASP A 24 13.23 18.30 -3.46
CA ASP A 24 11.79 18.29 -3.62
C ASP A 24 11.34 17.52 -4.87
N VAL A 25 10.21 16.85 -4.76
CA VAL A 25 9.38 16.38 -5.88
C VAL A 25 8.14 17.25 -5.89
N SER A 26 7.95 18.07 -6.93
CA SER A 26 6.86 19.06 -7.07
C SER A 26 6.16 18.92 -8.42
N THR A 27 5.81 17.68 -8.79
CA THR A 27 5.24 17.36 -10.11
C THR A 27 3.84 16.76 -10.05
N LEU A 28 3.32 16.53 -8.85
CA LEU A 28 2.00 15.93 -8.66
C LEU A 28 0.89 16.98 -8.80
N ASN A 29 -0.31 16.51 -9.11
CA ASN A 29 -1.51 17.36 -9.18
C ASN A 29 -2.26 17.46 -7.83
N PHE A 30 -1.66 16.98 -6.75
CA PHE A 30 -2.27 16.97 -5.42
C PHE A 30 -1.20 16.86 -4.33
N LYS A 31 -1.58 17.22 -3.11
CA LYS A 31 -0.81 16.90 -1.89
C LYS A 31 -0.97 15.41 -1.58
N PRO A 32 0.11 14.60 -1.64
CA PRO A 32 0.04 13.20 -1.27
C PRO A 32 -0.10 13.04 0.26
N ASP A 33 -0.79 11.97 0.66
CA ASP A 33 -0.87 11.53 2.05
C ASP A 33 -0.20 10.17 2.26
N PHE A 34 0.11 9.48 1.17
CA PHE A 34 0.91 8.26 1.16
C PHE A 34 1.86 8.27 -0.04
N VAL A 35 3.14 8.03 0.22
CA VAL A 35 4.19 7.88 -0.79
C VAL A 35 4.89 6.54 -0.60
N TRP A 36 4.87 5.73 -1.64
CA TRP A 36 5.65 4.51 -1.74
C TRP A 36 6.79 4.75 -2.74
N ALA A 37 8.01 4.82 -2.26
CA ALA A 37 9.19 5.12 -3.07
C ALA A 37 10.07 3.88 -3.25
N LYS A 38 10.76 3.80 -4.40
CA LYS A 38 11.76 2.77 -4.68
C LYS A 38 12.89 3.29 -5.55
N LYS A 39 14.12 3.02 -5.13
CA LYS A 39 15.31 3.23 -5.94
C LYS A 39 15.31 2.29 -7.14
N ARG A 40 15.48 2.85 -8.36
CA ARG A 40 15.51 2.12 -9.62
C ARG A 40 16.92 1.71 -10.04
N SER A 41 17.89 2.59 -9.82
CA SER A 41 19.28 2.46 -10.29
C SER A 41 20.17 1.57 -9.41
N GLY A 42 19.65 0.92 -8.38
CA GLY A 42 20.42 0.06 -7.49
C GLY A 42 19.54 -0.63 -6.44
N SER A 43 20.12 -1.62 -5.79
CA SER A 43 19.45 -2.31 -4.69
C SER A 43 19.29 -1.40 -3.48
N GLU A 44 18.07 -1.24 -3.01
CA GLU A 44 17.70 -0.52 -1.79
C GLU A 44 16.32 -0.98 -1.34
N ASN A 45 16.01 -0.84 -0.07
CA ASN A 45 14.68 -1.12 0.43
C ASN A 45 13.63 -0.18 -0.19
N HIS A 46 12.39 -0.62 -0.22
CA HIS A 46 11.27 0.28 -0.46
C HIS A 46 11.07 1.22 0.73
N GLY A 47 10.67 2.45 0.47
CA GLY A 47 10.28 3.41 1.50
C GLY A 47 8.78 3.70 1.44
N LEU A 48 8.06 3.48 2.55
CA LEU A 48 6.65 3.78 2.71
C LEU A 48 6.48 4.87 3.76
N PHE A 49 5.89 5.99 3.35
CA PHE A 49 5.68 7.19 4.16
C PHE A 49 4.22 7.59 4.11
N ASP A 50 3.62 7.99 5.23
CA ASP A 50 2.26 8.50 5.24
C ASP A 50 2.04 9.64 6.25
N ALA A 51 1.01 10.44 5.99
CA ALA A 51 0.69 11.62 6.76
C ALA A 51 0.15 11.31 8.17
N VAL A 52 -0.38 10.11 8.41
CA VAL A 52 -0.93 9.70 9.71
C VAL A 52 0.20 9.37 10.70
N ARG A 53 1.25 8.70 10.23
CA ARG A 53 2.46 8.40 11.03
C ARG A 53 3.40 9.61 11.14
N GLY A 54 3.35 10.50 10.16
CA GLY A 54 4.24 11.64 10.02
C GLY A 54 5.36 11.40 8.99
N ALA A 55 5.81 12.49 8.37
CA ALA A 55 6.67 12.48 7.20
C ALA A 55 7.98 11.68 7.37
N THR A 56 8.67 11.82 8.49
CA THR A 56 9.97 11.16 8.73
C THR A 56 9.87 9.69 9.13
N LYS A 57 8.67 9.15 9.28
CA LYS A 57 8.43 7.77 9.71
C LYS A 57 8.45 6.83 8.51
N THR A 58 9.41 5.91 8.51
CA THR A 58 9.68 5.01 7.39
C THR A 58 9.39 3.56 7.76
N LEU A 59 8.69 2.87 6.88
CA LEU A 59 8.55 1.41 6.83
C LEU A 59 9.03 0.92 5.47
N SER A 60 9.40 -0.37 5.38
CA SER A 60 9.86 -0.99 4.13
C SER A 60 9.00 -2.20 3.79
N SER A 61 8.38 -2.21 2.59
CA SER A 61 7.48 -3.30 2.17
C SER A 61 8.18 -4.66 2.06
N ASN A 62 9.46 -4.66 1.74
CA ASN A 62 10.29 -5.85 1.57
C ASN A 62 10.95 -6.35 2.88
N ALA A 63 10.66 -5.72 4.02
CA ALA A 63 11.28 -6.06 5.29
C ALA A 63 10.25 -6.25 6.41
N THR A 64 10.65 -7.02 7.43
CA THR A 64 9.88 -7.17 8.68
C THR A 64 10.20 -6.07 9.69
N SER A 65 11.21 -5.24 9.45
CA SER A 65 11.71 -4.21 10.36
C SER A 65 10.58 -3.36 10.95
N ALA A 66 10.77 -2.97 12.20
CA ALA A 66 9.94 -1.98 12.87
C ALA A 66 10.08 -0.60 12.19
N GLU A 67 9.16 0.30 12.50
CA GLU A 67 9.21 1.68 12.04
C GLU A 67 10.49 2.38 12.49
N SER A 68 11.07 3.17 11.60
CA SER A 68 12.23 4.00 11.90
C SER A 68 11.96 5.46 11.62
N THR A 69 12.58 6.35 12.40
CA THR A 69 12.58 7.79 12.13
C THR A 69 13.83 8.14 11.32
N ARG A 70 13.64 8.71 10.13
CA ARG A 70 14.71 9.09 9.20
C ARG A 70 14.57 10.55 8.80
N SER A 71 15.21 11.44 9.53
CA SER A 71 15.14 12.90 9.29
C SER A 71 15.72 13.34 7.95
N GLY A 72 16.60 12.54 7.34
CA GLY A 72 17.17 12.79 6.01
C GLY A 72 16.36 12.19 4.85
N SER A 73 15.24 11.53 5.13
CA SER A 73 14.38 10.89 4.14
C SER A 73 13.28 11.85 3.65
N LEU A 74 12.01 11.43 3.60
CA LEU A 74 10.88 12.31 3.31
C LEU A 74 10.63 13.22 4.53
N THR A 75 10.69 14.53 4.35
CA THR A 75 10.63 15.52 5.43
C THR A 75 9.28 16.23 5.53
N SER A 76 8.57 16.38 4.41
CA SER A 76 7.21 16.93 4.38
C SER A 76 6.40 16.40 3.19
N PHE A 77 5.08 16.42 3.33
CA PHE A 77 4.11 16.25 2.25
C PHE A 77 3.66 17.65 1.82
N ASP A 78 3.92 18.01 0.58
CA ASP A 78 3.71 19.35 0.01
C ASP A 78 2.50 19.38 -0.92
N ASN A 79 2.04 20.56 -1.35
CA ASN A 79 0.80 20.71 -2.11
C ASN A 79 0.80 19.95 -3.45
N ASP A 80 1.97 19.74 -4.02
CA ASP A 80 2.20 19.15 -5.34
C ASP A 80 3.30 18.07 -5.32
N GLY A 81 3.57 17.49 -4.14
CA GLY A 81 4.60 16.47 -3.97
C GLY A 81 5.11 16.29 -2.55
N TRP A 82 6.42 16.20 -2.39
CA TRP A 82 7.08 16.01 -1.08
C TRP A 82 8.50 16.55 -1.09
N SER A 83 8.96 17.00 0.08
CA SER A 83 10.35 17.40 0.30
C SER A 83 11.17 16.26 0.92
N MET A 84 12.48 16.27 0.65
CA MET A 84 13.44 15.25 1.10
C MET A 84 14.67 15.87 1.74
N GLY A 85 15.30 15.16 2.67
CA GLY A 85 16.54 15.60 3.34
C GLY A 85 17.82 15.41 2.52
N GLY A 86 17.77 14.86 1.31
CA GLY A 86 18.83 14.93 0.30
C GLY A 86 19.92 13.86 0.33
N SER A 87 19.92 12.88 1.26
CA SER A 87 21.01 11.90 1.35
C SER A 87 20.61 10.46 1.71
N ASP A 88 19.33 10.16 1.86
CA ASP A 88 18.85 8.81 2.22
C ASP A 88 18.80 7.89 1.00
N GLY A 89 19.45 6.72 1.07
CA GLY A 89 19.46 5.70 0.02
C GLY A 89 18.06 5.26 -0.44
N ILE A 90 17.10 5.26 0.47
CA ILE A 90 15.72 4.79 0.21
C ILE A 90 14.99 5.74 -0.76
N ILE A 91 15.22 7.05 -0.69
CA ILE A 91 14.40 8.02 -1.42
C ILE A 91 15.20 9.14 -2.11
N SER A 92 16.41 9.47 -1.68
CA SER A 92 17.04 10.73 -2.08
C SER A 92 18.56 10.69 -2.34
N ALA A 93 19.22 9.53 -2.39
CA ALA A 93 20.66 9.47 -2.65
C ALA A 93 21.02 10.13 -3.98
N SER A 94 21.99 11.04 -3.94
CA SER A 94 22.44 11.85 -5.08
C SER A 94 22.80 10.99 -6.29
N GLY A 95 22.38 11.38 -7.49
CA GLY A 95 22.62 10.71 -8.76
C GLY A 95 21.86 9.38 -8.96
N SER A 96 21.13 8.90 -7.97
CA SER A 96 20.31 7.69 -8.09
C SER A 96 18.93 8.04 -8.66
N THR A 97 18.37 7.13 -9.45
CA THR A 97 17.00 7.30 -9.96
C THR A 97 15.97 6.55 -9.13
N TYR A 98 14.79 7.14 -9.00
CA TYR A 98 13.71 6.65 -8.17
C TYR A 98 12.37 6.64 -8.92
N VAL A 99 11.42 5.91 -8.38
CA VAL A 99 10.00 6.03 -8.66
C VAL A 99 9.27 6.28 -7.34
N GLY A 100 8.26 7.14 -7.38
CA GLY A 100 7.31 7.34 -6.30
C GLY A 100 5.89 7.09 -6.80
N TRP A 101 5.15 6.24 -6.10
CA TRP A 101 3.71 6.07 -6.25
C TRP A 101 3.06 6.81 -5.10
N ALA A 102 2.18 7.74 -5.43
CA ALA A 102 1.58 8.67 -4.48
C ALA A 102 0.06 8.57 -4.47
N TRP A 103 -0.54 8.51 -3.28
CA TRP A 103 -1.97 8.48 -3.07
C TRP A 103 -2.43 9.65 -2.21
N LYS A 104 -3.59 10.20 -2.55
CA LYS A 104 -4.30 11.20 -1.76
C LYS A 104 -5.27 10.51 -0.80
N ALA A 105 -5.17 10.85 0.47
CA ALA A 105 -6.15 10.50 1.49
C ALA A 105 -6.81 11.78 2.07
N ASN A 106 -6.69 12.05 3.37
CA ASN A 106 -7.29 13.23 4.03
C ASN A 106 -6.38 13.76 5.17
N GLY A 107 -5.11 14.00 4.87
CA GLY A 107 -4.13 14.57 5.81
C GLY A 107 -3.79 13.61 6.97
N THR A 108 -3.57 14.19 8.15
CA THR A 108 -3.16 13.46 9.36
C THR A 108 -4.26 12.57 9.96
N GLY A 109 -5.46 12.64 9.41
CA GLY A 109 -6.59 11.84 9.84
C GLY A 109 -7.34 12.40 11.04
N SER A 110 -8.43 11.72 11.39
CA SER A 110 -9.30 12.02 12.52
C SER A 110 -9.66 10.74 13.28
N ALA A 111 -10.12 10.89 14.52
CA ALA A 111 -10.57 9.77 15.35
C ALA A 111 -11.76 9.06 14.70
N ASN A 112 -11.73 7.73 14.75
CA ASN A 112 -12.79 6.85 14.28
C ASN A 112 -13.10 5.81 15.36
N THR A 113 -14.39 5.62 15.65
CA THR A 113 -14.92 4.71 16.68
C THR A 113 -15.88 3.66 16.11
N ASP A 114 -15.88 3.44 14.80
CA ASP A 114 -16.75 2.45 14.15
C ASP A 114 -16.40 1.00 14.51
N GLY A 115 -15.14 0.74 14.84
CA GLY A 115 -14.66 -0.58 15.26
C GLY A 115 -14.65 -0.79 16.76
N SER A 116 -14.41 -2.03 17.19
CA SER A 116 -14.17 -2.37 18.61
C SER A 116 -12.81 -1.80 19.13
N ILE A 117 -11.88 -1.55 18.21
CA ILE A 117 -10.63 -0.83 18.46
C ILE A 117 -10.75 0.56 17.82
N ASN A 118 -10.56 1.61 18.62
CA ASN A 118 -10.50 2.99 18.13
C ASN A 118 -9.30 3.17 17.20
N SER A 119 -9.47 3.97 16.16
CA SER A 119 -8.43 4.25 15.17
C SER A 119 -8.32 5.73 14.83
N THR A 120 -7.21 6.12 14.20
CA THR A 120 -7.06 7.40 13.50
C THR A 120 -7.10 7.12 12.01
N VAL A 121 -8.02 7.77 11.30
CA VAL A 121 -8.30 7.47 9.89
C VAL A 121 -8.12 8.70 9.02
N SER A 122 -7.31 8.58 7.98
CA SER A 122 -7.21 9.52 6.87
C SER A 122 -7.84 8.87 5.64
N ALA A 123 -9.05 9.27 5.26
CA ALA A 123 -9.84 8.60 4.24
C ALA A 123 -10.24 9.52 3.08
N ASN A 124 -9.99 9.07 1.85
CA ASN A 124 -10.51 9.63 0.62
C ASN A 124 -11.61 8.71 0.08
N THR A 125 -12.85 8.99 0.42
CA THR A 125 -14.00 8.18 0.01
C THR A 125 -14.26 8.24 -1.51
N THR A 126 -13.79 9.30 -2.19
CA THR A 126 -13.89 9.44 -3.64
C THR A 126 -13.01 8.41 -4.36
N SER A 127 -11.72 8.35 -4.02
CA SER A 127 -10.78 7.40 -4.64
C SER A 127 -10.81 6.00 -4.00
N GLY A 128 -11.45 5.84 -2.83
CA GLY A 128 -11.52 4.57 -2.13
C GLY A 128 -10.23 4.19 -1.41
N PHE A 129 -9.42 5.16 -0.98
CA PHE A 129 -8.17 4.91 -0.26
C PHE A 129 -8.21 5.48 1.14
N SER A 130 -7.77 4.71 2.15
CA SER A 130 -7.56 5.21 3.51
C SER A 130 -6.31 4.66 4.17
N ILE A 131 -5.78 5.47 5.08
CA ILE A 131 -4.66 5.18 5.97
C ILE A 131 -5.24 5.10 7.38
N VAL A 132 -4.99 4.00 8.08
CA VAL A 132 -5.60 3.72 9.38
C VAL A 132 -4.51 3.37 10.38
N SER A 133 -4.38 4.15 11.44
CA SER A 133 -3.50 3.83 12.59
C SER A 133 -4.35 3.40 13.79
N TYR A 134 -3.92 2.35 14.49
CA TYR A 134 -4.58 1.85 15.70
C TYR A 134 -3.57 1.16 16.61
N THR A 135 -3.94 1.01 17.91
CA THR A 135 -3.16 0.25 18.89
C THR A 135 -3.87 -1.07 19.17
N GLY A 136 -3.17 -2.18 19.03
CA GLY A 136 -3.70 -3.51 19.25
C GLY A 136 -4.06 -3.78 20.71
N ASN A 137 -5.09 -4.59 20.94
CA ASN A 137 -5.55 -4.97 22.28
C ASN A 137 -5.31 -6.46 22.61
N GLY A 138 -4.84 -7.27 21.65
CA GLY A 138 -4.55 -8.70 21.81
C GLY A 138 -5.78 -9.60 21.94
N SER A 139 -6.99 -9.06 21.75
CA SER A 139 -8.23 -9.84 21.85
C SER A 139 -8.60 -10.46 20.51
N THR A 140 -9.29 -11.61 20.56
CA THR A 140 -9.86 -12.26 19.36
C THR A 140 -11.03 -11.47 18.79
N SER A 141 -11.32 -11.65 17.50
CA SER A 141 -12.52 -11.15 16.82
C SER A 141 -12.74 -9.64 16.98
N GLN A 142 -11.68 -8.87 16.72
CA GLN A 142 -11.72 -7.42 16.78
C GLN A 142 -12.01 -6.78 15.42
N THR A 143 -12.48 -5.56 15.46
CA THR A 143 -12.76 -4.72 14.28
C THR A 143 -12.09 -3.37 14.40
N VAL A 144 -11.68 -2.81 13.25
CA VAL A 144 -11.04 -1.49 13.16
C VAL A 144 -11.74 -0.69 12.08
N GLY A 145 -12.16 0.54 12.40
CA GLY A 145 -12.80 1.45 11.46
C GLY A 145 -11.82 1.96 10.41
N HIS A 146 -12.28 2.04 9.13
CA HIS A 146 -11.44 2.49 8.01
C HIS A 146 -11.97 3.74 7.29
N GLY A 147 -13.17 4.22 7.61
CA GLY A 147 -13.74 5.49 7.15
C GLY A 147 -14.09 5.62 5.67
N LEU A 148 -14.07 4.53 4.88
CA LEU A 148 -14.31 4.61 3.42
C LEU A 148 -15.79 4.62 3.02
N GLY A 149 -16.69 4.17 3.90
CA GLY A 149 -18.12 4.03 3.57
C GLY A 149 -18.42 2.94 2.51
N ALA A 150 -17.41 2.20 2.07
CA ALA A 150 -17.48 1.08 1.14
C ALA A 150 -16.50 0.01 1.57
N SER A 151 -16.84 -1.27 1.36
CA SER A 151 -15.96 -2.39 1.75
C SER A 151 -14.62 -2.33 1.01
N PRO A 152 -13.47 -2.31 1.73
CA PRO A 152 -12.17 -2.44 1.09
C PRO A 152 -12.05 -3.78 0.35
N SER A 153 -11.53 -3.72 -0.86
CA SER A 153 -11.17 -4.92 -1.65
C SER A 153 -9.79 -5.45 -1.28
N MET A 154 -8.94 -4.59 -0.73
CA MET A 154 -7.60 -4.95 -0.24
C MET A 154 -7.29 -4.18 1.05
N VAL A 155 -6.71 -4.88 2.03
CA VAL A 155 -6.20 -4.31 3.28
C VAL A 155 -4.78 -4.81 3.48
N ILE A 156 -3.84 -3.89 3.73
CA ILE A 156 -2.43 -4.19 4.00
C ILE A 156 -2.11 -3.68 5.40
N ILE A 157 -1.67 -4.55 6.31
CA ILE A 157 -1.40 -4.21 7.72
C ILE A 157 0.06 -4.47 8.07
N LYS A 158 0.64 -3.56 8.86
CA LYS A 158 1.98 -3.71 9.43
C LYS A 158 1.98 -3.34 10.92
N ASN A 159 2.56 -4.22 11.72
CA ASN A 159 2.97 -3.88 13.09
C ASN A 159 4.17 -2.93 13.01
N ARG A 160 4.09 -1.75 13.64
CA ARG A 160 5.10 -0.70 13.59
C ARG A 160 6.23 -0.88 14.60
N ASP A 161 5.97 -1.61 15.68
CA ASP A 161 6.84 -1.67 16.87
C ASP A 161 7.77 -2.88 16.87
N VAL A 162 7.43 -3.94 16.13
CA VAL A 162 8.21 -5.18 16.15
C VAL A 162 8.84 -5.49 14.80
N SER A 163 10.08 -5.99 14.83
CA SER A 163 10.88 -6.30 13.65
C SER A 163 10.73 -7.74 13.15
N THR A 164 9.86 -8.54 13.76
CA THR A 164 9.64 -9.94 13.39
C THR A 164 8.38 -10.17 12.58
N GLU A 165 7.47 -9.20 12.58
CA GLU A 165 6.18 -9.32 11.90
C GLU A 165 6.24 -8.83 10.46
N GLY A 166 5.68 -9.63 9.55
CA GLY A 166 5.55 -9.28 8.14
C GLY A 166 4.46 -8.24 7.86
N TRP A 167 4.24 -7.99 6.59
CA TRP A 167 3.14 -7.20 6.07
C TRP A 167 1.98 -8.13 5.71
N TRP A 168 0.88 -8.03 6.42
CA TRP A 168 -0.27 -8.91 6.25
C TRP A 168 -1.29 -8.29 5.30
N THR A 169 -1.61 -9.03 4.24
CA THR A 169 -2.48 -8.54 3.17
C THR A 169 -3.69 -9.43 3.03
N GLN A 170 -4.90 -8.83 3.09
CA GLN A 170 -6.16 -9.48 2.75
C GLN A 170 -6.67 -8.93 1.41
N HIS A 171 -7.29 -9.79 0.61
CA HIS A 171 -7.91 -9.44 -0.66
C HIS A 171 -9.26 -10.14 -0.82
N THR A 172 -10.28 -9.42 -1.30
CA THR A 172 -11.65 -9.96 -1.40
C THR A 172 -11.83 -11.07 -2.43
N SER A 173 -10.88 -11.27 -3.36
CA SER A 173 -10.91 -12.43 -4.26
C SER A 173 -10.34 -13.71 -3.65
N PHE A 174 -9.89 -13.72 -2.40
CA PHE A 174 -9.52 -14.94 -1.71
C PHE A 174 -10.76 -15.80 -1.42
N ALA A 175 -10.57 -17.10 -1.27
CA ALA A 175 -11.68 -18.05 -1.03
C ALA A 175 -12.38 -17.81 0.31
N SER A 176 -11.74 -17.17 1.27
CA SER A 176 -12.30 -16.84 2.57
C SER A 176 -11.69 -15.55 3.11
N GLY A 177 -12.45 -14.82 3.93
CA GLY A 177 -11.97 -13.65 4.67
C GLY A 177 -10.94 -13.96 5.76
N THR A 178 -10.59 -15.23 5.97
CA THR A 178 -9.48 -15.65 6.84
C THR A 178 -8.17 -15.85 6.08
N TYR A 179 -8.18 -15.75 4.76
CA TYR A 179 -7.00 -15.93 3.93
C TYR A 179 -6.17 -14.66 3.84
N TYR A 180 -4.85 -14.84 3.65
CA TYR A 180 -3.89 -13.73 3.55
C TYR A 180 -2.74 -14.05 2.61
N ASN A 181 -2.06 -13.02 2.15
CA ASN A 181 -0.68 -13.04 1.66
C ASN A 181 0.20 -12.16 2.55
N ARG A 182 1.51 -12.36 2.47
CA ARG A 182 2.49 -11.43 3.06
C ARG A 182 3.16 -10.63 1.95
N LEU A 183 3.08 -9.28 2.03
CA LEU A 183 3.66 -8.40 1.01
C LEU A 183 5.18 -8.52 0.92
N ASN A 184 5.84 -8.83 2.03
CA ASN A 184 7.29 -9.02 2.13
C ASN A 184 7.75 -10.45 1.85
N SER A 185 6.90 -11.32 1.30
CA SER A 185 7.21 -12.75 1.11
C SER A 185 6.78 -13.24 -0.28
N THR A 186 7.44 -14.29 -0.72
CA THR A 186 7.06 -15.06 -1.92
C THR A 186 5.95 -16.07 -1.66
N ASP A 187 5.51 -16.28 -0.43
CA ASP A 187 4.56 -17.33 -0.07
C ASP A 187 3.28 -17.27 -0.91
N SER A 188 2.72 -18.44 -1.18
CA SER A 188 1.36 -18.57 -1.71
C SER A 188 0.33 -18.06 -0.69
N THR A 189 -0.92 -17.94 -1.11
CA THR A 189 -2.00 -17.54 -0.20
C THR A 189 -2.14 -18.57 0.92
N GLY A 190 -2.04 -18.11 2.15
CA GLY A 190 -2.28 -18.86 3.36
C GLY A 190 -3.70 -18.66 3.89
N ASN A 191 -4.10 -19.52 4.80
CA ASN A 191 -5.29 -19.28 5.61
C ASN A 191 -4.89 -19.15 7.08
N SER A 192 -5.64 -18.36 7.83
CA SER A 192 -5.36 -18.12 9.24
C SER A 192 -5.84 -19.24 10.18
N GLY A 193 -6.16 -20.42 9.64
CA GLY A 193 -6.58 -21.58 10.45
C GLY A 193 -5.62 -21.99 11.58
N GLY A 194 -4.51 -21.28 11.75
CA GLY A 194 -3.56 -21.45 12.86
C GLY A 194 -2.76 -20.19 13.20
N THR A 195 -2.97 -19.07 12.53
CA THR A 195 -2.18 -17.84 12.75
C THR A 195 -3.01 -16.65 13.22
N ASN A 196 -4.32 -16.78 13.32
CA ASN A 196 -5.24 -15.81 13.91
C ASN A 196 -5.07 -14.37 13.38
N ILE A 197 -4.92 -14.20 12.06
CA ILE A 197 -4.68 -12.89 11.45
C ILE A 197 -6.02 -12.18 11.15
N PHE A 198 -6.77 -12.68 10.17
CA PHE A 198 -8.06 -12.11 9.78
C PHE A 198 -9.22 -13.00 10.21
N ASN A 199 -10.35 -12.38 10.57
CA ASN A 199 -11.56 -13.05 11.03
C ASN A 199 -12.80 -12.72 10.17
N GLY A 200 -12.62 -12.58 8.87
CA GLY A 200 -13.67 -12.26 7.92
C GLY A 200 -13.27 -11.17 6.94
N PHE A 201 -14.03 -11.03 5.87
CA PHE A 201 -13.85 -9.94 4.93
C PHE A 201 -14.23 -8.59 5.54
N PRO A 202 -13.64 -7.47 5.08
CA PRO A 202 -14.06 -6.14 5.49
C PRO A 202 -15.53 -5.87 5.15
N THR A 203 -16.15 -5.01 5.94
CA THR A 203 -17.48 -4.43 5.67
C THR A 203 -17.36 -3.02 5.11
N SER A 204 -18.45 -2.28 4.98
CA SER A 204 -18.41 -0.88 4.55
C SER A 204 -17.83 0.07 5.61
N THR A 205 -17.68 -0.37 6.86
CA THR A 205 -17.24 0.49 7.98
C THR A 205 -15.96 0.00 8.65
N VAL A 206 -15.74 -1.33 8.72
CA VAL A 206 -14.62 -1.93 9.46
C VAL A 206 -13.93 -3.04 8.67
N PHE A 207 -12.66 -3.28 8.97
CA PHE A 207 -11.99 -4.54 8.64
C PHE A 207 -11.85 -5.40 9.90
N ASN A 208 -11.79 -6.73 9.69
CA ASN A 208 -11.85 -7.74 10.76
C ASN A 208 -10.48 -8.34 11.01
N ILE A 209 -10.03 -8.32 12.26
CA ILE A 209 -8.75 -8.89 12.70
C ILE A 209 -8.95 -9.84 13.86
N ASN A 210 -7.97 -10.71 14.08
CA ASN A 210 -7.93 -11.60 15.23
C ASN A 210 -6.76 -11.21 16.16
N ASP A 211 -6.36 -12.09 17.08
CA ASP A 211 -5.36 -11.85 18.13
C ASP A 211 -3.89 -12.03 17.69
N GLY A 212 -3.62 -12.29 16.41
CA GLY A 212 -2.28 -12.49 15.90
C GLY A 212 -1.36 -11.27 16.08
N ASN A 213 -0.12 -11.49 16.50
CA ASN A 213 0.86 -10.43 16.77
C ASN A 213 1.11 -9.50 15.57
N GLY A 214 0.93 -9.99 14.36
CA GLY A 214 1.11 -9.22 13.13
C GLY A 214 0.01 -8.21 12.83
N VAL A 215 -1.15 -8.31 13.49
CA VAL A 215 -2.31 -7.43 13.25
C VAL A 215 -2.93 -6.88 14.54
N ASN A 216 -2.72 -7.51 15.73
CA ASN A 216 -3.40 -7.10 16.97
C ASN A 216 -2.62 -7.40 18.26
N LYS A 217 -1.28 -7.40 18.23
CA LYS A 217 -0.48 -7.54 19.46
C LYS A 217 -0.84 -6.44 20.46
N SER A 218 -1.17 -6.83 21.69
CA SER A 218 -1.53 -5.90 22.76
C SER A 218 -0.46 -4.84 22.99
N GLY A 219 -0.87 -3.56 22.97
CA GLY A 219 -0.03 -2.40 23.22
C GLY A 219 0.91 -2.03 22.06
N SER A 220 0.89 -2.76 20.93
CA SER A 220 1.65 -2.37 19.74
C SER A 220 0.84 -1.47 18.82
N ASP A 221 1.53 -0.55 18.16
CA ASP A 221 0.95 0.32 17.14
C ASP A 221 0.99 -0.33 15.75
N PHE A 222 -0.07 -0.12 15.00
CA PHE A 222 -0.26 -0.64 13.64
C PHE A 222 -0.56 0.47 12.66
N ILE A 223 -0.23 0.20 11.39
CA ILE A 223 -0.71 0.96 10.25
C ILE A 223 -1.40 0.01 9.27
N ALA A 224 -2.55 0.43 8.73
CA ALA A 224 -3.25 -0.28 7.67
C ALA A 224 -3.52 0.66 6.49
N TYR A 225 -3.32 0.14 5.27
CA TYR A 225 -3.69 0.78 4.02
C TYR A 225 -4.87 0.02 3.43
N CYS A 226 -6.00 0.71 3.30
CA CYS A 226 -7.27 0.13 2.83
C CYS A 226 -7.64 0.68 1.47
N PHE A 227 -8.01 -0.21 0.55
CA PHE A 227 -8.36 0.14 -0.83
C PHE A 227 -9.74 -0.44 -1.17
N ALA A 228 -10.73 0.42 -1.42
CA ALA A 228 -12.03 0.07 -1.96
C ALA A 228 -12.08 0.33 -3.47
N GLU A 229 -12.63 -0.61 -4.23
CA GLU A 229 -12.76 -0.47 -5.68
C GLU A 229 -13.63 0.73 -6.07
N LYS A 230 -13.21 1.47 -7.10
CA LYS A 230 -13.95 2.60 -7.69
C LYS A 230 -14.04 2.44 -9.20
N THR A 231 -15.24 2.39 -9.71
CA THR A 231 -15.51 2.24 -11.15
C THR A 231 -14.74 3.28 -11.98
N GLY A 232 -14.02 2.82 -13.00
CA GLY A 232 -13.23 3.68 -13.88
C GLY A 232 -11.93 4.23 -13.29
N PHE A 233 -11.57 3.85 -12.04
CA PHE A 233 -10.37 4.34 -11.37
C PHE A 233 -9.52 3.23 -10.76
N SER A 234 -10.12 2.29 -10.02
CA SER A 234 -9.39 1.18 -9.40
C SER A 234 -10.15 -0.13 -9.56
N LYS A 235 -9.40 -1.22 -9.73
CA LYS A 235 -9.92 -2.58 -9.88
C LYS A 235 -9.12 -3.57 -9.06
N PHE A 236 -9.81 -4.40 -8.29
CA PHE A 236 -9.24 -5.49 -7.49
C PHE A 236 -9.89 -6.80 -7.91
N ALA A 237 -9.12 -7.70 -8.49
CA ALA A 237 -9.66 -8.93 -9.08
C ALA A 237 -8.62 -10.06 -9.03
N SER A 238 -9.05 -11.26 -9.38
CA SER A 238 -8.16 -12.39 -9.67
C SER A 238 -8.37 -12.86 -11.12
N TYR A 239 -7.36 -13.49 -11.66
CA TYR A 239 -7.42 -14.13 -12.97
C TYR A 239 -6.59 -15.41 -12.98
N THR A 240 -6.86 -16.29 -13.92
CA THR A 240 -6.06 -17.50 -14.15
C THR A 240 -5.12 -17.26 -15.31
N GLY A 241 -3.83 -17.40 -15.09
CA GLY A 241 -2.81 -17.32 -16.14
C GLY A 241 -2.90 -18.52 -17.08
N THR A 242 -2.68 -18.30 -18.37
CA THR A 242 -2.71 -19.34 -19.41
C THR A 242 -1.36 -20.01 -19.62
N GLY A 243 -0.27 -19.41 -19.14
CA GLY A 243 1.10 -19.90 -19.33
C GLY A 243 1.67 -19.67 -20.74
N VAL A 244 1.00 -18.89 -21.57
CA VAL A 244 1.44 -18.50 -22.91
C VAL A 244 1.71 -17.00 -22.99
N GLU A 245 2.49 -16.56 -23.98
CA GLU A 245 2.91 -15.18 -24.15
C GLU A 245 1.69 -14.24 -24.36
N GLU A 246 0.73 -14.64 -25.19
CA GLU A 246 -0.57 -13.96 -25.31
C GLU A 246 -1.50 -14.43 -24.18
N GLY A 247 -1.25 -13.94 -22.97
CA GLY A 247 -1.92 -14.34 -21.75
C GLY A 247 -3.38 -13.90 -21.64
N THR A 248 -3.96 -14.13 -20.47
CA THR A 248 -5.34 -13.75 -20.16
C THR A 248 -5.53 -12.23 -20.25
N PHE A 249 -6.49 -11.80 -21.08
CA PHE A 249 -6.95 -10.41 -21.06
C PHE A 249 -7.75 -10.14 -19.78
N VAL A 250 -7.31 -9.16 -18.98
CA VAL A 250 -7.99 -8.73 -17.77
C VAL A 250 -8.70 -7.40 -18.01
N TYR A 251 -10.02 -7.44 -18.08
CA TYR A 251 -10.82 -6.22 -18.25
C TYR A 251 -10.89 -5.42 -16.94
N THR A 252 -10.37 -4.21 -16.96
CA THR A 252 -10.36 -3.29 -15.79
C THR A 252 -11.42 -2.19 -15.89
N GLY A 253 -11.91 -1.91 -17.10
CA GLY A 253 -12.81 -0.79 -17.37
C GLY A 253 -12.11 0.56 -17.56
N PHE A 254 -10.77 0.60 -17.50
CA PHE A 254 -9.94 1.78 -17.74
C PHE A 254 -8.54 1.35 -18.16
N LYS A 255 -7.71 2.29 -18.64
CA LYS A 255 -6.29 2.04 -18.92
C LYS A 255 -5.50 2.11 -17.59
N PRO A 256 -4.95 1.00 -17.08
CA PRO A 256 -4.20 1.03 -15.84
C PRO A 256 -2.92 1.87 -15.95
N ALA A 257 -2.68 2.73 -14.97
CA ALA A 257 -1.42 3.44 -14.80
C ALA A 257 -0.46 2.70 -13.85
N PHE A 258 -1.00 1.93 -12.92
CA PHE A 258 -0.29 1.13 -11.92
C PHE A 258 -0.94 -0.25 -11.83
N VAL A 259 -0.13 -1.30 -11.79
CA VAL A 259 -0.59 -2.69 -11.62
C VAL A 259 0.30 -3.38 -10.60
N MET A 260 -0.32 -4.00 -9.60
CA MET A 260 0.36 -4.87 -8.64
C MET A 260 -0.24 -6.27 -8.71
N VAL A 261 0.59 -7.29 -8.88
CA VAL A 261 0.17 -8.67 -9.10
C VAL A 261 0.87 -9.60 -8.12
N LYS A 262 0.13 -10.59 -7.61
CA LYS A 262 0.65 -11.71 -6.82
C LYS A 262 0.09 -13.03 -7.29
N ARG A 263 0.97 -13.98 -7.56
CA ARG A 263 0.56 -15.37 -7.75
C ARG A 263 0.13 -15.97 -6.41
N THR A 264 -1.07 -16.56 -6.37
CA THR A 264 -1.69 -17.01 -5.12
C THR A 264 -1.58 -18.50 -4.84
N ASN A 265 -1.42 -19.33 -5.88
CA ASN A 265 -1.44 -20.80 -5.77
C ASN A 265 -0.06 -21.45 -5.59
N THR A 266 1.02 -20.69 -5.65
CA THR A 266 2.39 -21.16 -5.39
C THR A 266 3.30 -19.99 -5.02
N THR A 267 4.53 -20.28 -4.62
CA THR A 267 5.55 -19.27 -4.32
C THR A 267 5.91 -18.45 -5.56
N SER A 268 5.91 -17.13 -5.42
CA SER A 268 6.35 -16.17 -6.45
C SER A 268 6.50 -14.79 -5.81
N ASP A 269 7.29 -13.92 -6.43
CA ASP A 269 7.37 -12.53 -6.03
C ASP A 269 6.06 -11.77 -6.30
N TRP A 270 5.87 -10.69 -5.56
CA TRP A 270 4.97 -9.62 -5.95
C TRP A 270 5.60 -8.81 -7.07
N VAL A 271 4.80 -8.35 -8.02
CA VAL A 271 5.28 -7.55 -9.15
C VAL A 271 4.52 -6.24 -9.22
N ILE A 272 5.24 -5.11 -9.36
CA ILE A 272 4.69 -3.80 -9.68
C ILE A 272 5.18 -3.37 -11.05
N CYS A 273 4.23 -2.95 -11.89
CA CYS A 273 4.44 -2.29 -13.16
C CYS A 273 3.67 -0.97 -13.19
N ASP A 274 4.18 0.03 -13.91
CA ASP A 274 3.47 1.29 -14.15
C ASP A 274 3.82 1.89 -15.50
N SER A 275 2.89 2.70 -16.04
CA SER A 275 3.00 3.32 -17.35
C SER A 275 3.92 4.56 -17.38
N THR A 276 4.42 5.02 -16.24
CA THR A 276 5.36 6.16 -16.17
C THR A 276 6.80 5.70 -16.39
N ARG A 277 7.18 4.54 -15.82
CA ARG A 277 8.50 3.94 -16.04
C ARG A 277 8.63 3.26 -17.39
N ASP A 278 7.52 2.73 -17.90
CA ASP A 278 7.48 2.02 -19.17
C ASP A 278 6.23 2.47 -19.93
N THR A 279 6.43 3.25 -20.99
CA THR A 279 5.37 3.92 -21.76
C THR A 279 4.80 3.04 -22.88
N ASP A 280 5.49 1.95 -23.21
CA ASP A 280 5.15 1.06 -24.31
C ASP A 280 4.13 -0.01 -23.90
N ASN A 281 3.47 -0.64 -24.91
CA ASN A 281 2.51 -1.74 -24.70
C ASN A 281 3.20 -3.06 -24.38
N GLY A 282 4.34 -3.20 -24.07
CA GLY A 282 5.02 -4.34 -23.47
C GLY A 282 5.68 -3.80 -22.20
N VAL A 283 5.01 -3.90 -21.06
CA VAL A 283 5.56 -3.39 -19.79
C VAL A 283 6.59 -4.38 -19.25
N PHE A 284 7.87 -4.07 -19.43
CA PHE A 284 9.00 -4.93 -19.06
C PHE A 284 9.68 -4.51 -17.76
N LYS A 285 9.57 -3.22 -17.37
CA LYS A 285 10.19 -2.68 -16.15
C LYS A 285 9.39 -3.08 -14.92
N LYS A 286 9.94 -4.04 -14.17
CA LYS A 286 9.31 -4.62 -12.99
C LYS A 286 10.06 -4.21 -11.73
N LEU A 287 9.31 -3.91 -10.69
CA LEU A 287 9.82 -3.81 -9.32
C LEU A 287 9.04 -4.78 -8.43
N PHE A 288 9.66 -5.18 -7.34
CA PHE A 288 9.16 -6.27 -6.51
C PHE A 288 8.95 -5.77 -5.08
N PRO A 289 7.70 -5.59 -4.62
CA PRO A 289 7.39 -5.17 -3.25
C PRO A 289 8.12 -5.91 -2.14
N ASN A 290 8.43 -7.18 -2.37
CA ASN A 290 9.10 -8.07 -1.42
C ASN A 290 10.63 -8.14 -1.58
N LEU A 291 11.22 -7.41 -2.51
CA LEU A 291 12.67 -7.45 -2.78
C LEU A 291 13.28 -6.05 -2.79
N SER A 292 14.58 -5.98 -2.51
CA SER A 292 15.37 -4.75 -2.60
C SER A 292 15.98 -4.50 -3.99
N GLN A 293 15.78 -5.39 -4.95
CA GLN A 293 16.42 -5.36 -6.27
C GLN A 293 16.17 -4.05 -7.02
N ALA A 294 17.11 -3.68 -7.89
CA ALA A 294 16.96 -2.64 -8.89
C ALA A 294 15.93 -3.02 -9.97
N GLU A 295 15.54 -2.04 -10.78
CA GLU A 295 14.67 -2.21 -11.94
C GLU A 295 15.33 -3.07 -13.03
#